data_6fb0c5ecc9c472bdcd4ff9e4b602d3e6
#
_entry.id   6fb0c5ecc9c472bdcd4ff9e4b602d3e6
#
_cell.length_a   1.000
_cell.length_b   1.000
_cell.length_c   1.000
_cell.angle_alpha   90.00
_cell.angle_beta   90.00
_cell.angle_gamma   90.00
#
_symmetry.space_group_name_H-M   'P 1'
#
loop_
_entity.id
_entity.type
_entity.pdbx_description
1 polymer ?
#
loop_
_entity_poly.entity_id
_entity_poly.type
_entity_poly.pdbx_seq_one_letter_code
_entity_poly.pdbx_strand_id
1 'polypeptide(L)'
;VHADWPPVPGRIKDYISVPKANNYQSLHTTVAGPHDHFIEIQIRTEEMDQVAQEGVAAHWAYKEGQKISQNDVRLFKDIKQLVQSLQEVEDPTEFMESLKSELYEPDVFALTPRGEVRELPRGSTPIDFAYAIHSDIGDTCVGAKVNGQIVQLKYKLQNGDIVEILTQKNQHPKRAWLQIVQTGRARARIRQYLRKEDNERSLKLGREICERELKKNGLSLQALIKSGHFRLLLKELRASSLEDMLIKVGSGGLTVP
;
A
#
# COMPACT_ATOMS: atom_id res chain seq x y z
N VAL A 1 3.63 -14.46 37.67
CA VAL A 1 4.47 -14.70 36.47
C VAL A 1 5.90 -15.06 36.87
N HIS A 2 6.65 -14.12 37.52
CA HIS A 2 8.06 -14.38 37.87
C HIS A 2 8.23 -15.39 39.01
N ALA A 3 7.17 -15.67 39.78
CA ALA A 3 7.17 -16.74 40.76
C ALA A 3 7.16 -18.14 40.11
N ASP A 4 6.59 -18.26 38.93
CA ASP A 4 6.43 -19.53 38.23
C ASP A 4 7.49 -19.69 37.13
N TRP A 5 7.85 -18.58 36.47
CA TRP A 5 8.80 -18.56 35.38
C TRP A 5 9.90 -17.50 35.56
N PRO A 6 11.17 -17.90 35.65
CA PRO A 6 12.26 -16.98 35.94
C PRO A 6 12.42 -15.93 34.79
N PRO A 7 12.56 -14.64 35.16
CA PRO A 7 12.76 -13.59 34.16
C PRO A 7 14.16 -13.67 33.56
N VAL A 8 14.26 -13.33 32.28
CA VAL A 8 15.56 -13.19 31.59
C VAL A 8 16.18 -11.86 32.00
N PRO A 9 17.39 -11.84 32.59
CA PRO A 9 18.04 -10.62 33.04
C PRO A 9 18.20 -9.60 31.91
N GLY A 10 17.94 -8.32 32.23
CA GLY A 10 18.10 -7.22 31.29
C GLY A 10 17.00 -7.12 30.21
N ARG A 11 15.98 -7.97 30.24
CA ARG A 11 14.88 -7.96 29.27
C ARG A 11 13.53 -7.48 29.86
N ILE A 12 13.58 -6.69 30.93
CA ILE A 12 12.42 -5.97 31.46
C ILE A 12 12.44 -4.57 30.85
N LYS A 13 11.32 -4.14 30.25
CA LYS A 13 11.14 -2.79 29.71
C LYS A 13 9.88 -2.18 30.30
N ASP A 14 10.06 -1.06 30.98
CA ASP A 14 8.97 -0.31 31.59
C ASP A 14 8.53 0.86 30.70
N TYR A 15 7.50 0.63 29.92
CA TYR A 15 6.84 1.66 29.12
C TYR A 15 5.64 2.28 29.84
N ILE A 16 5.38 1.92 31.13
CA ILE A 16 4.38 2.59 31.96
C ILE A 16 4.99 3.86 32.55
N SER A 17 6.16 3.75 33.17
CA SER A 17 6.89 4.89 33.74
C SER A 17 7.44 5.83 32.66
N VAL A 18 7.84 5.28 31.49
CA VAL A 18 8.35 6.04 30.36
C VAL A 18 7.59 5.62 29.09
N PRO A 19 6.41 6.23 28.83
CA PRO A 19 5.60 5.91 27.65
C PRO A 19 6.36 6.20 26.35
N LYS A 20 6.06 5.42 25.29
CA LYS A 20 6.56 5.73 23.94
C LYS A 20 5.94 7.02 23.41
N ALA A 21 6.54 7.60 22.37
CA ALA A 21 6.07 8.84 21.75
C ALA A 21 4.61 8.79 21.25
N ASN A 22 4.06 7.60 21.02
CA ASN A 22 2.67 7.35 20.66
C ASN A 22 1.77 7.04 21.87
N ASN A 23 2.16 7.41 23.09
CA ASN A 23 1.48 7.11 24.36
C ASN A 23 1.27 5.61 24.64
N TYR A 24 1.96 4.73 23.96
CA TYR A 24 1.93 3.30 24.26
C TYR A 24 2.52 3.04 25.64
N GLN A 25 1.75 2.40 26.51
CA GLN A 25 2.14 2.00 27.86
C GLN A 25 1.97 0.47 28.04
N SER A 26 2.98 -0.17 28.56
CA SER A 26 2.98 -1.59 28.92
C SER A 26 4.23 -1.95 29.70
N LEU A 27 4.17 -2.87 30.61
CA LEU A 27 5.35 -3.52 31.17
C LEU A 27 5.66 -4.78 30.36
N HIS A 28 6.84 -4.84 29.76
CA HIS A 28 7.29 -6.00 29.02
C HIS A 28 8.28 -6.79 29.87
N THR A 29 8.10 -8.08 29.95
CA THR A 29 9.06 -8.99 30.56
C THR A 29 9.25 -10.22 29.70
N THR A 30 10.49 -10.68 29.56
CA THR A 30 10.78 -11.94 28.90
C THR A 30 11.09 -12.98 29.97
N VAL A 31 10.43 -14.11 29.89
CA VAL A 31 10.62 -15.24 30.82
C VAL A 31 11.10 -16.49 30.08
N ALA A 32 11.81 -17.36 30.80
CA ALA A 32 12.12 -18.69 30.30
C ALA A 32 10.90 -19.61 30.55
N GLY A 33 10.21 -19.93 29.47
CA GLY A 33 9.05 -20.83 29.49
C GLY A 33 9.45 -22.31 29.35
N PRO A 34 8.47 -23.22 29.18
CA PRO A 34 8.71 -24.66 29.02
C PRO A 34 9.61 -24.92 27.80
N HIS A 35 10.50 -25.91 27.91
CA HIS A 35 11.43 -26.32 26.85
C HIS A 35 12.43 -25.22 26.41
N ASP A 36 12.85 -24.35 27.34
CA ASP A 36 13.80 -23.24 27.13
C ASP A 36 13.37 -22.23 26.06
N HIS A 37 12.07 -22.13 25.78
CA HIS A 37 11.55 -21.11 24.90
C HIS A 37 11.39 -19.78 25.65
N PHE A 38 11.92 -18.70 25.06
CA PHE A 38 11.69 -17.36 25.59
C PHE A 38 10.30 -16.85 25.21
N ILE A 39 9.54 -16.44 26.23
CA ILE A 39 8.19 -15.89 26.06
C ILE A 39 8.20 -14.43 26.50
N GLU A 40 7.80 -13.52 25.63
CA GLU A 40 7.60 -12.12 25.98
C GLU A 40 6.17 -11.94 26.49
N ILE A 41 6.04 -11.47 27.73
CA ILE A 41 4.77 -11.19 28.38
C ILE A 41 4.61 -9.68 28.47
N GLN A 42 3.45 -9.18 28.04
CA GLN A 42 3.08 -7.78 28.12
C GLN A 42 1.99 -7.62 29.17
N ILE A 43 2.26 -6.79 30.17
CA ILE A 43 1.36 -6.51 31.29
C ILE A 43 0.90 -5.07 31.17
N ARG A 44 -0.43 -4.87 31.12
CA ARG A 44 -1.06 -3.55 30.98
C ARG A 44 -2.47 -3.58 31.54
N THR A 45 -2.99 -2.41 31.87
CA THR A 45 -4.41 -2.27 32.25
C THR A 45 -5.28 -2.37 30.99
N GLU A 46 -6.58 -2.54 31.18
CA GLU A 46 -7.55 -2.53 30.07
C GLU A 46 -7.51 -1.24 29.26
N GLU A 47 -7.34 -0.09 29.92
CA GLU A 47 -7.17 1.21 29.26
C GLU A 47 -5.88 1.29 28.43
N MET A 48 -4.76 0.76 28.97
CA MET A 48 -3.50 0.69 28.23
C MET A 48 -3.59 -0.26 27.05
N ASP A 49 -4.40 -1.32 27.17
CA ASP A 49 -4.62 -2.27 26.09
C ASP A 49 -5.44 -1.64 24.95
N GLN A 50 -6.48 -0.89 25.28
CA GLN A 50 -7.24 -0.11 24.28
C GLN A 50 -6.36 0.86 23.53
N VAL A 51 -5.52 1.64 24.22
CA VAL A 51 -4.56 2.56 23.58
C VAL A 51 -3.56 1.81 22.71
N ALA A 52 -3.13 0.61 23.10
CA ALA A 52 -2.19 -0.20 22.35
C ALA A 52 -2.81 -0.80 21.08
N GLN A 53 -4.09 -1.16 21.11
CA GLN A 53 -4.82 -1.72 19.97
C GLN A 53 -5.37 -0.65 19.02
N GLU A 54 -5.92 0.42 19.57
CA GLU A 54 -6.67 1.43 18.82
C GLU A 54 -5.87 2.72 18.54
N GLY A 55 -4.74 2.90 19.24
CA GLY A 55 -3.83 4.05 19.09
C GLY A 55 -4.30 5.30 19.82
N VAL A 56 -3.56 6.42 19.61
CA VAL A 56 -3.72 7.69 20.34
C VAL A 56 -5.12 8.32 20.17
N ALA A 57 -5.82 8.03 19.08
CA ALA A 57 -7.14 8.57 18.80
C ALA A 57 -8.20 8.11 19.82
N ALA A 58 -8.12 6.86 20.26
CA ALA A 58 -9.02 6.30 21.28
C ALA A 58 -8.85 7.02 22.64
N HIS A 59 -7.61 7.39 22.99
CA HIS A 59 -7.31 8.08 24.22
C HIS A 59 -7.88 9.51 24.29
N TRP A 60 -7.97 10.22 23.16
CA TRP A 60 -8.56 11.58 23.10
C TRP A 60 -10.06 11.53 23.34
N ALA A 61 -10.77 10.59 22.75
CA ALA A 61 -12.22 10.47 22.91
C ALA A 61 -12.61 10.01 24.35
N TYR A 62 -11.79 9.18 25.00
CA TYR A 62 -11.98 8.77 26.39
C TYR A 62 -11.83 9.97 27.37
N LYS A 63 -10.84 10.86 27.14
CA LYS A 63 -10.66 12.08 27.97
C LYS A 63 -11.81 13.07 27.90
N GLU A 64 -12.57 13.11 26.83
CA GLU A 64 -13.73 14.00 26.68
C GLU A 64 -15.03 13.39 27.20
N GLY A 65 -15.00 12.21 27.82
CA GLY A 65 -16.20 11.59 28.43
C GLY A 65 -17.24 11.12 27.42
N GLN A 66 -16.92 11.10 26.13
CA GLN A 66 -17.77 10.55 25.10
C GLN A 66 -17.49 9.05 24.93
N LYS A 67 -18.54 8.23 25.00
CA LYS A 67 -18.43 6.82 24.60
C LYS A 67 -18.16 6.78 23.10
N ILE A 68 -16.93 6.37 22.74
CA ILE A 68 -16.59 6.13 21.33
C ILE A 68 -17.54 5.04 20.82
N SER A 69 -18.28 5.37 19.78
CA SER A 69 -19.08 4.34 19.10
C SER A 69 -18.15 3.42 18.33
N GLN A 70 -18.55 2.15 18.15
CA GLN A 70 -17.77 1.23 17.29
C GLN A 70 -17.58 1.79 15.86
N ASN A 71 -18.47 2.68 15.41
CA ASN A 71 -18.34 3.39 14.15
C ASN A 71 -17.19 4.40 14.14
N ASP A 72 -16.93 5.09 15.27
CA ASP A 72 -15.83 6.05 15.33
C ASP A 72 -14.47 5.35 15.32
N VAL A 73 -14.35 4.20 15.98
CA VAL A 73 -13.15 3.34 15.94
C VAL A 73 -12.88 2.83 14.52
N ARG A 74 -13.94 2.41 13.81
CA ARG A 74 -13.85 2.02 12.39
C ARG A 74 -13.38 3.19 11.54
N LEU A 75 -14.01 4.36 11.67
CA LEU A 75 -13.67 5.57 10.93
C LEU A 75 -12.19 5.95 11.10
N PHE A 76 -11.65 5.88 12.34
CA PHE A 76 -10.24 6.14 12.59
C PHE A 76 -9.30 5.09 11.99
N LYS A 77 -9.71 3.81 11.99
CA LYS A 77 -8.96 2.73 11.34
C LYS A 77 -8.92 2.93 9.83
N ASP A 78 -10.04 3.32 9.25
CA ASP A 78 -10.20 3.56 7.82
C ASP A 78 -9.42 4.80 7.39
N ILE A 79 -9.48 5.90 8.18
CA ILE A 79 -8.64 7.10 7.97
C ILE A 79 -7.14 6.74 8.06
N LYS A 80 -6.72 5.89 9.00
CA LYS A 80 -5.33 5.48 9.11
C LYS A 80 -4.86 4.62 7.94
N GLN A 81 -5.69 3.68 7.48
CA GLN A 81 -5.41 2.89 6.27
C GLN A 81 -5.38 3.79 5.03
N LEU A 82 -6.30 4.74 4.97
CA LEU A 82 -6.37 5.75 3.93
C LEU A 82 -5.10 6.60 3.89
N VAL A 83 -4.68 7.18 5.02
CA VAL A 83 -3.43 7.96 5.12
C VAL A 83 -2.21 7.12 4.75
N GLN A 84 -2.16 5.84 5.09
CA GLN A 84 -1.09 4.94 4.66
C GLN A 84 -1.09 4.67 3.16
N SER A 85 -2.28 4.51 2.55
CA SER A 85 -2.38 4.37 1.09
C SER A 85 -2.10 5.67 0.33
N LEU A 86 -2.25 6.80 1.01
CA LEU A 86 -2.06 8.16 0.46
C LEU A 86 -0.61 8.65 0.45
N GLN A 87 0.24 8.13 1.30
CA GLN A 87 1.68 8.40 1.20
C GLN A 87 2.27 7.93 -0.14
N GLU A 88 1.48 7.17 -0.91
CA GLU A 88 1.82 6.65 -2.23
C GLU A 88 1.09 7.36 -3.40
N VAL A 89 0.18 8.33 -3.12
CA VAL A 89 -0.59 9.05 -4.14
C VAL A 89 -0.12 10.50 -4.23
N GLU A 90 0.38 10.89 -5.40
CA GLU A 90 0.88 12.26 -5.65
C GLU A 90 -0.21 13.27 -6.05
N ASP A 91 -1.46 12.82 -6.32
CA ASP A 91 -2.55 13.67 -6.82
C ASP A 91 -3.66 13.89 -5.77
N PRO A 92 -3.88 15.15 -5.31
CA PRO A 92 -4.92 15.49 -4.34
C PRO A 92 -6.36 15.19 -4.82
N THR A 93 -6.61 15.18 -6.14
CA THR A 93 -7.95 14.93 -6.70
C THR A 93 -8.29 13.44 -6.60
N GLU A 94 -7.32 12.59 -6.85
CA GLU A 94 -7.41 11.13 -6.70
C GLU A 94 -7.67 10.73 -5.24
N PHE A 95 -7.08 11.49 -4.31
CA PHE A 95 -7.33 11.39 -2.88
C PHE A 95 -8.79 11.59 -2.51
N MET A 96 -9.35 12.72 -2.95
CA MET A 96 -10.74 13.09 -2.62
C MET A 96 -11.77 12.13 -3.23
N GLU A 97 -11.49 11.55 -4.40
CA GLU A 97 -12.36 10.54 -5.01
C GLU A 97 -12.32 9.22 -4.23
N SER A 98 -11.12 8.78 -3.80
CA SER A 98 -10.97 7.59 -2.95
C SER A 98 -11.67 7.77 -1.61
N LEU A 99 -11.51 8.95 -0.98
CA LEU A 99 -12.16 9.28 0.29
C LEU A 99 -13.69 9.21 0.21
N LYS A 100 -14.27 9.75 -0.86
CA LYS A 100 -15.73 9.74 -1.06
C LYS A 100 -16.28 8.32 -1.25
N SER A 101 -15.55 7.44 -1.94
CA SER A 101 -16.01 6.07 -2.20
C SER A 101 -15.96 5.18 -0.96
N GLU A 102 -15.04 5.47 -0.02
CA GLU A 102 -14.87 4.65 1.19
C GLU A 102 -15.77 5.09 2.37
N LEU A 103 -16.25 6.35 2.39
CA LEU A 103 -17.00 6.89 3.54
C LEU A 103 -18.52 6.70 3.46
N TYR A 104 -19.11 6.34 2.32
CA TYR A 104 -20.55 6.46 2.11
C TYR A 104 -21.30 5.23 1.60
N GLU A 105 -20.65 4.08 1.37
CA GLU A 105 -21.35 2.89 0.89
C GLU A 105 -21.31 1.74 1.91
N PRO A 106 -22.44 0.98 2.09
CA PRO A 106 -22.44 -0.19 2.95
C PRO A 106 -21.48 -1.25 2.45
N ASP A 107 -20.68 -1.79 3.36
CA ASP A 107 -19.62 -2.74 3.09
C ASP A 107 -20.12 -4.11 2.66
N VAL A 108 -19.28 -4.81 1.88
CA VAL A 108 -19.46 -6.20 1.49
C VAL A 108 -18.39 -7.04 2.19
N PHE A 109 -18.82 -8.08 2.89
CA PHE A 109 -17.93 -9.03 3.56
C PHE A 109 -17.77 -10.28 2.69
N ALA A 110 -16.59 -10.44 2.10
CA ALA A 110 -16.23 -11.63 1.32
C ALA A 110 -15.16 -12.45 2.05
N LEU A 111 -15.13 -13.75 1.80
CA LEU A 111 -14.25 -14.69 2.51
C LEU A 111 -13.22 -15.29 1.54
N THR A 112 -12.00 -15.53 2.06
CA THR A 112 -11.07 -16.43 1.38
C THR A 112 -11.53 -17.90 1.55
N PRO A 113 -11.04 -18.85 0.73
CA PRO A 113 -11.31 -20.27 0.94
C PRO A 113 -10.85 -20.82 2.30
N ARG A 114 -9.98 -20.08 2.99
CA ARG A 114 -9.53 -20.39 4.37
C ARG A 114 -10.43 -19.82 5.45
N GLY A 115 -11.52 -19.11 5.07
CA GLY A 115 -12.44 -18.48 6.00
C GLY A 115 -12.02 -17.11 6.52
N GLU A 116 -10.93 -16.51 5.98
CA GLU A 116 -10.56 -15.14 6.36
C GLU A 116 -11.53 -14.15 5.72
N VAL A 117 -12.14 -13.30 6.55
CA VAL A 117 -13.07 -12.25 6.10
C VAL A 117 -12.29 -11.04 5.61
N ARG A 118 -12.74 -10.49 4.49
CA ARG A 118 -12.28 -9.20 3.95
C ARG A 118 -13.49 -8.28 3.78
N GLU A 119 -13.39 -7.10 4.38
CA GLU A 119 -14.37 -6.03 4.26
C GLU A 119 -13.98 -5.14 3.06
N LEU A 120 -14.93 -4.87 2.19
CA LEU A 120 -14.74 -4.12 0.95
C LEU A 120 -15.94 -3.20 0.72
N PRO A 121 -15.78 -2.04 0.07
CA PRO A 121 -16.89 -1.20 -0.35
C PRO A 121 -17.86 -1.95 -1.25
N ARG A 122 -19.14 -1.63 -1.16
CA ARG A 122 -20.17 -2.20 -2.02
C ARG A 122 -19.84 -1.97 -3.50
N GLY A 123 -20.06 -3.00 -4.31
CA GLY A 123 -19.74 -2.97 -5.73
C GLY A 123 -18.31 -3.37 -6.05
N SER A 124 -17.51 -3.72 -5.03
CA SER A 124 -16.15 -4.25 -5.21
C SER A 124 -16.15 -5.52 -6.04
N THR A 125 -15.04 -5.74 -6.71
CA THR A 125 -14.82 -6.82 -7.67
C THR A 125 -13.80 -7.83 -7.16
N PRO A 126 -13.65 -9.01 -7.79
CA PRO A 126 -12.57 -9.93 -7.47
C PRO A 126 -11.16 -9.32 -7.55
N ILE A 127 -10.96 -8.28 -8.37
CA ILE A 127 -9.67 -7.55 -8.42
C ILE A 127 -9.48 -6.77 -7.12
N ASP A 128 -10.50 -6.06 -6.64
CA ASP A 128 -10.45 -5.35 -5.35
C ASP A 128 -10.11 -6.32 -4.22
N PHE A 129 -10.76 -7.49 -4.19
CA PHE A 129 -10.51 -8.53 -3.23
C PHE A 129 -9.06 -9.08 -3.31
N ALA A 130 -8.54 -9.29 -4.53
CA ALA A 130 -7.17 -9.73 -4.74
C ALA A 130 -6.14 -8.74 -4.14
N TYR A 131 -6.33 -7.44 -4.38
CA TYR A 131 -5.48 -6.39 -3.80
C TYR A 131 -5.70 -6.21 -2.29
N ALA A 132 -6.87 -6.54 -1.76
CA ALA A 132 -7.12 -6.56 -0.32
C ALA A 132 -6.38 -7.69 0.40
N ILE A 133 -6.09 -8.81 -0.29
CA ILE A 133 -5.25 -9.88 0.23
C ILE A 133 -3.78 -9.46 0.17
N HIS A 134 -3.24 -9.28 -1.04
CA HIS A 134 -1.85 -8.88 -1.27
C HIS A 134 -1.67 -8.26 -2.66
N SER A 135 -0.75 -7.28 -2.78
CA SER A 135 -0.48 -6.63 -4.08
C SER A 135 -0.04 -7.62 -5.16
N ASP A 136 0.82 -8.59 -4.82
CA ASP A 136 1.28 -9.59 -5.79
C ASP A 136 0.16 -10.48 -6.32
N ILE A 137 -0.85 -10.77 -5.46
CA ILE A 137 -2.05 -11.53 -5.88
C ILE A 137 -2.89 -10.66 -6.82
N GLY A 138 -3.03 -9.36 -6.50
CA GLY A 138 -3.70 -8.40 -7.36
C GLY A 138 -3.02 -8.28 -8.72
N ASP A 139 -1.71 -8.06 -8.73
CA ASP A 139 -0.93 -7.85 -9.95
C ASP A 139 -0.95 -9.07 -10.89
N THR A 140 -0.99 -10.28 -10.32
CA THR A 140 -0.96 -11.54 -11.07
C THR A 140 -2.34 -12.17 -11.30
N CYS A 141 -3.43 -11.48 -10.98
CA CYS A 141 -4.80 -11.97 -11.11
C CYS A 141 -5.18 -12.20 -12.59
N VAL A 142 -5.64 -13.40 -12.91
CA VAL A 142 -6.17 -13.76 -14.25
C VAL A 142 -7.65 -14.05 -14.24
N GLY A 143 -8.22 -14.37 -13.07
CA GLY A 143 -9.61 -14.75 -12.91
C GLY A 143 -9.96 -14.97 -11.45
N ALA A 144 -11.21 -15.32 -11.21
CA ALA A 144 -11.69 -15.67 -9.87
C ALA A 144 -12.76 -16.75 -9.94
N LYS A 145 -12.87 -17.51 -8.86
CA LYS A 145 -14.05 -18.33 -8.57
C LYS A 145 -14.77 -17.74 -7.39
N VAL A 146 -16.06 -17.61 -7.50
CA VAL A 146 -16.94 -17.19 -6.40
C VAL A 146 -17.87 -18.37 -6.11
N ASN A 147 -17.89 -18.80 -4.85
CA ASN A 147 -18.68 -19.96 -4.42
C ASN A 147 -18.41 -21.22 -5.28
N GLY A 148 -17.15 -21.41 -5.69
CA GLY A 148 -16.71 -22.53 -6.53
C GLY A 148 -16.94 -22.35 -8.04
N GLN A 149 -17.63 -21.31 -8.49
CA GLN A 149 -17.91 -21.05 -9.91
C GLN A 149 -17.00 -19.96 -10.48
N ILE A 150 -16.48 -20.17 -11.70
CA ILE A 150 -15.66 -19.16 -12.39
C ILE A 150 -16.54 -17.96 -12.74
N VAL A 151 -16.10 -16.75 -12.36
CA VAL A 151 -16.77 -15.50 -12.63
C VAL A 151 -15.89 -14.54 -13.44
N GLN A 152 -16.52 -13.57 -14.10
CA GLN A 152 -15.78 -12.49 -14.76
C GLN A 152 -15.17 -11.54 -13.71
N LEU A 153 -14.01 -10.93 -14.00
CA LEU A 153 -13.36 -9.99 -13.10
C LEU A 153 -14.20 -8.73 -12.77
N LYS A 154 -15.22 -8.44 -13.57
CA LYS A 154 -16.19 -7.36 -13.31
C LYS A 154 -17.37 -7.77 -12.41
N TYR A 155 -17.43 -9.03 -11.96
CA TYR A 155 -18.45 -9.51 -11.03
C TYR A 155 -18.49 -8.63 -9.79
N LYS A 156 -19.68 -8.29 -9.30
CA LYS A 156 -19.87 -7.51 -8.08
C LYS A 156 -20.07 -8.44 -6.91
N LEU A 157 -19.08 -8.42 -5.99
CA LEU A 157 -19.09 -9.28 -4.81
C LEU A 157 -20.32 -9.02 -3.93
N GLN A 158 -20.83 -10.07 -3.34
CA GLN A 158 -21.96 -10.08 -2.42
C GLN A 158 -21.51 -10.51 -1.03
N ASN A 159 -22.30 -10.15 0.00
CA ASN A 159 -22.04 -10.58 1.36
C ASN A 159 -22.04 -12.12 1.46
N GLY A 160 -20.97 -12.66 2.07
CA GLY A 160 -20.80 -14.09 2.26
C GLY A 160 -20.17 -14.82 1.07
N ASP A 161 -19.81 -14.13 -0.02
CA ASP A 161 -19.12 -14.76 -1.13
C ASP A 161 -17.77 -15.34 -0.71
N ILE A 162 -17.52 -16.60 -1.06
CA ILE A 162 -16.22 -17.26 -0.91
C ILE A 162 -15.45 -17.07 -2.22
N VAL A 163 -14.37 -16.28 -2.16
CA VAL A 163 -13.64 -15.83 -3.35
C VAL A 163 -12.25 -16.47 -3.42
N GLU A 164 -12.02 -17.26 -4.46
CA GLU A 164 -10.72 -17.84 -4.82
C GLU A 164 -10.13 -17.07 -5.99
N ILE A 165 -8.99 -16.41 -5.81
CA ILE A 165 -8.30 -15.68 -6.87
C ILE A 165 -7.38 -16.62 -7.65
N LEU A 166 -7.51 -16.61 -8.96
CA LEU A 166 -6.64 -17.34 -9.87
C LEU A 166 -5.51 -16.41 -10.34
N THR A 167 -4.27 -16.86 -10.16
CA THR A 167 -3.09 -16.07 -10.48
C THR A 167 -2.21 -16.75 -11.52
N GLN A 168 -1.47 -15.97 -12.31
CA GLN A 168 -0.50 -16.46 -13.28
C GLN A 168 0.75 -15.57 -13.24
N LYS A 169 1.94 -16.17 -13.17
CA LYS A 169 3.23 -15.50 -12.96
C LYS A 169 3.54 -14.35 -13.93
N ASN A 170 3.09 -14.45 -15.17
CA ASN A 170 3.39 -13.47 -16.23
C ASN A 170 2.19 -12.56 -16.54
N GLN A 171 1.20 -12.54 -15.67
CA GLN A 171 0.06 -11.63 -15.78
C GLN A 171 0.42 -10.31 -15.11
N HIS A 172 -0.10 -9.23 -15.66
CA HIS A 172 0.11 -7.87 -15.18
C HIS A 172 -1.20 -7.08 -15.18
N PRO A 173 -1.31 -6.05 -14.33
CA PRO A 173 -2.46 -5.16 -14.31
C PRO A 173 -2.74 -4.54 -15.69
N LYS A 174 -4.02 -4.43 -16.02
CA LYS A 174 -4.46 -3.85 -17.30
C LYS A 174 -5.14 -2.51 -17.05
N ARG A 175 -4.93 -1.54 -17.96
CA ARG A 175 -5.58 -0.22 -17.88
C ARG A 175 -7.10 -0.30 -17.78
N ALA A 176 -7.72 -1.31 -18.41
CA ALA A 176 -9.16 -1.57 -18.32
C ALA A 176 -9.63 -1.90 -16.90
N TRP A 177 -8.76 -2.39 -16.02
CA TRP A 177 -9.13 -2.70 -14.64
C TRP A 177 -9.49 -1.45 -13.84
N LEU A 178 -8.91 -0.29 -14.16
CA LEU A 178 -9.24 0.99 -13.53
C LEU A 178 -10.73 1.38 -13.67
N GLN A 179 -11.41 0.82 -14.67
CA GLN A 179 -12.83 1.07 -14.94
C GLN A 179 -13.76 0.22 -14.06
N ILE A 180 -13.26 -0.87 -13.50
CA ILE A 180 -14.09 -1.86 -12.79
C ILE A 180 -13.80 -1.96 -11.30
N VAL A 181 -12.59 -1.56 -10.85
CA VAL A 181 -12.23 -1.55 -9.43
C VAL A 181 -12.91 -0.40 -8.69
N GLN A 182 -13.27 -0.67 -7.43
CA GLN A 182 -13.93 0.30 -6.55
C GLN A 182 -12.98 0.87 -5.51
N THR A 183 -12.07 0.03 -4.98
CA THR A 183 -11.20 0.44 -3.88
C THR A 183 -10.10 1.39 -4.33
N GLY A 184 -9.83 2.44 -3.54
CA GLY A 184 -8.70 3.34 -3.73
C GLY A 184 -7.37 2.60 -3.77
N ARG A 185 -7.21 1.58 -2.91
CA ARG A 185 -6.00 0.75 -2.84
C ARG A 185 -5.73 0.00 -4.16
N ALA A 186 -6.73 -0.69 -4.73
CA ALA A 186 -6.56 -1.38 -6.01
C ALA A 186 -6.25 -0.38 -7.13
N ARG A 187 -6.97 0.74 -7.17
CA ARG A 187 -6.78 1.80 -8.18
C ARG A 187 -5.37 2.39 -8.13
N ALA A 188 -4.89 2.72 -6.93
CA ALA A 188 -3.55 3.28 -6.73
C ALA A 188 -2.46 2.28 -7.17
N ARG A 189 -2.56 1.00 -6.75
CA ARG A 189 -1.59 -0.04 -7.14
C ARG A 189 -1.57 -0.30 -8.65
N ILE A 190 -2.74 -0.39 -9.29
CA ILE A 190 -2.83 -0.55 -10.74
C ILE A 190 -2.19 0.65 -11.46
N ARG A 191 -2.48 1.89 -11.03
CA ARG A 191 -1.88 3.10 -11.63
C ARG A 191 -0.37 3.12 -11.44
N GLN A 192 0.12 2.78 -10.24
CA GLN A 192 1.55 2.70 -9.96
C GLN A 192 2.25 1.71 -10.90
N TYR A 193 1.66 0.52 -11.08
CA TYR A 193 2.20 -0.48 -12.00
C TYR A 193 2.24 0.03 -13.45
N LEU A 194 1.13 0.56 -13.95
CA LEU A 194 1.03 1.08 -15.31
C LEU A 194 1.98 2.25 -15.56
N ARG A 195 2.13 3.15 -14.58
CA ARG A 195 3.10 4.26 -14.65
C ARG A 195 4.53 3.74 -14.77
N LYS A 196 4.88 2.72 -13.98
CA LYS A 196 6.21 2.09 -14.07
C LYS A 196 6.45 1.49 -15.45
N GLU A 197 5.50 0.74 -15.99
CA GLU A 197 5.57 0.13 -17.32
C GLU A 197 5.69 1.21 -18.42
N ASP A 198 4.86 2.27 -18.36
CA ASP A 198 4.91 3.38 -19.29
C ASP A 198 6.27 4.12 -19.22
N ASN A 199 6.83 4.31 -18.02
CA ASN A 199 8.14 4.93 -17.83
C ASN A 199 9.27 4.05 -18.38
N GLU A 200 9.25 2.73 -18.15
CA GLU A 200 10.25 1.80 -18.71
C GLU A 200 10.23 1.80 -20.23
N ARG A 201 9.03 1.80 -20.82
CA ARG A 201 8.84 1.91 -22.28
C ARG A 201 9.37 3.24 -22.82
N SER A 202 9.01 4.35 -22.15
CA SER A 202 9.45 5.70 -22.54
C SER A 202 10.95 5.85 -22.40
N LEU A 203 11.55 5.30 -21.34
CA LEU A 203 13.00 5.31 -21.13
C LEU A 203 13.75 4.62 -22.29
N LYS A 204 13.26 3.44 -22.69
CA LYS A 204 13.85 2.68 -23.82
C LYS A 204 13.72 3.45 -25.12
N LEU A 205 12.52 3.93 -25.44
CA LEU A 205 12.27 4.71 -26.65
C LEU A 205 13.06 6.02 -26.67
N GLY A 206 13.10 6.74 -25.56
CA GLY A 206 13.87 7.99 -25.43
C GLY A 206 15.37 7.78 -25.63
N ARG A 207 15.91 6.67 -25.12
CA ARG A 207 17.31 6.30 -25.36
C ARG A 207 17.56 6.06 -26.85
N GLU A 208 16.71 5.28 -27.52
CA GLU A 208 16.83 5.02 -28.95
C GLU A 208 16.74 6.32 -29.80
N ILE A 209 15.83 7.21 -29.45
CA ILE A 209 15.69 8.52 -30.11
C ILE A 209 16.96 9.37 -29.90
N CYS A 210 17.41 9.54 -28.67
CA CYS A 210 18.59 10.35 -28.36
C CYS A 210 19.85 9.78 -29.04
N GLU A 211 20.09 8.47 -28.99
CA GLU A 211 21.25 7.85 -29.64
C GLU A 211 21.24 8.03 -31.16
N ARG A 212 20.06 7.90 -31.77
CA ARG A 212 19.90 8.15 -33.23
C ARG A 212 20.20 9.57 -33.62
N GLU A 213 19.65 10.56 -32.89
CA GLU A 213 19.86 11.98 -33.22
C GLU A 213 21.29 12.44 -32.92
N LEU A 214 21.89 12.03 -31.82
CA LEU A 214 23.29 12.32 -31.50
C LEU A 214 24.23 11.72 -32.54
N LYS A 215 23.97 10.52 -33.03
CA LYS A 215 24.78 9.83 -34.04
C LYS A 215 24.77 10.60 -35.38
N LYS A 216 23.64 11.23 -35.78
CA LYS A 216 23.58 12.06 -36.98
C LYS A 216 24.56 13.24 -36.91
N ASN A 217 24.81 13.76 -35.72
CA ASN A 217 25.72 14.88 -35.47
C ASN A 217 27.13 14.42 -35.04
N GLY A 218 27.48 13.14 -35.22
CA GLY A 218 28.80 12.57 -34.86
C GLY A 218 29.05 12.48 -33.38
N LEU A 219 28.01 12.57 -32.53
CA LEU A 219 28.08 12.51 -31.08
C LEU A 219 27.57 11.18 -30.55
N SER A 220 27.96 10.83 -29.32
CA SER A 220 27.39 9.69 -28.63
C SER A 220 26.83 10.12 -27.26
N LEU A 221 25.77 9.42 -26.80
CA LEU A 221 25.17 9.69 -25.50
C LEU A 221 26.19 9.52 -24.37
N GLN A 222 27.10 8.54 -24.48
CA GLN A 222 28.14 8.32 -23.49
C GLN A 222 29.17 9.47 -23.45
N ALA A 223 29.55 10.02 -24.61
CA ALA A 223 30.46 11.16 -24.68
C ALA A 223 29.79 12.40 -24.08
N LEU A 224 28.50 12.60 -24.35
CA LEU A 224 27.70 13.70 -23.80
C LEU A 224 27.63 13.61 -22.27
N ILE A 225 27.34 12.44 -21.71
CA ILE A 225 27.28 12.21 -20.25
C ILE A 225 28.63 12.50 -19.57
N LYS A 226 29.74 12.12 -20.23
CA LYS A 226 31.09 12.36 -19.71
C LYS A 226 31.54 13.83 -19.88
N SER A 227 30.86 14.60 -20.72
CA SER A 227 31.16 16.01 -20.90
C SER A 227 30.76 16.82 -19.67
N GLY A 228 31.57 17.80 -19.24
CA GLY A 228 31.24 18.68 -18.12
C GLY A 228 29.94 19.51 -18.32
N HIS A 229 29.40 19.53 -19.54
CA HIS A 229 28.21 20.28 -19.93
C HIS A 229 26.90 19.52 -19.69
N PHE A 230 26.94 18.22 -19.37
CA PHE A 230 25.73 17.41 -19.20
C PHE A 230 24.82 17.95 -18.10
N ARG A 231 25.38 18.46 -16.99
CA ARG A 231 24.58 19.08 -15.91
C ARG A 231 23.87 20.35 -16.37
N LEU A 232 24.48 21.15 -17.22
CA LEU A 232 23.85 22.36 -17.80
C LEU A 232 22.69 21.96 -18.72
N LEU A 233 22.90 20.96 -19.55
CA LEU A 233 21.88 20.40 -20.42
C LEU A 233 20.65 19.91 -19.65
N LEU A 234 20.86 19.14 -18.58
CA LEU A 234 19.76 18.69 -17.71
C LEU A 234 18.97 19.87 -17.12
N LYS A 235 19.67 20.93 -16.70
CA LYS A 235 19.04 22.12 -16.13
C LYS A 235 18.22 22.88 -17.19
N GLU A 236 18.73 23.03 -18.39
CA GLU A 236 18.01 23.68 -19.51
C GLU A 236 16.76 22.89 -19.91
N LEU A 237 16.88 21.53 -19.94
CA LEU A 237 15.78 20.63 -20.26
C LEU A 237 14.82 20.40 -19.06
N ARG A 238 15.08 21.05 -17.91
CA ARG A 238 14.34 20.87 -16.66
C ARG A 238 14.20 19.39 -16.28
N ALA A 239 15.26 18.62 -16.50
CA ALA A 239 15.34 17.22 -16.16
C ALA A 239 16.15 17.02 -14.87
N SER A 240 15.66 16.18 -13.95
CA SER A 240 16.31 15.90 -12.69
C SER A 240 17.48 14.91 -12.82
N SER A 241 17.41 14.05 -13.84
CA SER A 241 18.39 13.01 -14.12
C SER A 241 18.43 12.65 -15.60
N LEU A 242 19.41 11.82 -15.99
CA LEU A 242 19.46 11.22 -17.33
C LEU A 242 18.17 10.43 -17.64
N GLU A 243 17.71 9.65 -16.68
CA GLU A 243 16.50 8.82 -16.83
C GLU A 243 15.28 9.70 -17.05
N ASP A 244 15.11 10.75 -16.24
CA ASP A 244 14.02 11.71 -16.39
C ASP A 244 14.04 12.39 -17.76
N MET A 245 15.21 12.80 -18.23
CA MET A 245 15.37 13.36 -19.58
C MET A 245 14.93 12.35 -20.65
N LEU A 246 15.41 11.11 -20.57
CA LEU A 246 15.07 10.08 -21.55
C LEU A 246 13.58 9.71 -21.51
N ILE A 247 12.98 9.64 -20.33
CA ILE A 247 11.53 9.41 -20.17
C ILE A 247 10.75 10.56 -20.85
N LYS A 248 11.13 11.80 -20.61
CA LYS A 248 10.50 12.98 -21.23
C LYS A 248 10.61 12.97 -22.76
N VAL A 249 11.77 12.59 -23.29
CA VAL A 249 11.96 12.43 -24.75
C VAL A 249 11.09 11.30 -25.28
N GLY A 250 11.10 10.14 -24.65
CA GLY A 250 10.34 8.97 -25.09
C GLY A 250 8.82 9.10 -24.95
N SER A 251 8.35 9.90 -24.00
CA SER A 251 6.93 10.24 -23.85
C SER A 251 6.46 11.40 -24.74
N GLY A 252 7.38 12.05 -25.48
CA GLY A 252 7.07 13.23 -26.29
C GLY A 252 6.99 14.56 -25.52
N GLY A 253 7.33 14.55 -24.24
CA GLY A 253 7.39 15.77 -23.41
C GLY A 253 8.59 16.68 -23.73
N LEU A 254 9.61 16.13 -24.39
CA LEU A 254 10.75 16.86 -24.93
C LEU A 254 10.95 16.46 -26.40
N THR A 255 10.98 17.41 -27.28
CA THR A 255 11.40 17.23 -28.69
C THR A 255 12.91 17.37 -28.79
N VAL A 256 13.55 16.39 -29.40
CA VAL A 256 14.97 16.49 -29.79
C VAL A 256 14.98 17.10 -31.17
N PRO A 257 15.59 18.29 -31.35
CA PRO A 257 15.64 18.99 -32.64
C PRO A 257 16.43 18.22 -33.69
#